data_d8b4447e15c1c9b5ef2ab7e9c3db3908
#
_entry.id   d8b4447e15c1c9b5ef2ab7e9c3db3908
#
_cell.length_a   1.000
_cell.length_b   1.000
_cell.length_c   1.000
_cell.angle_alpha   90.00
_cell.angle_beta   90.00
_cell.angle_gamma   90.00
#
_symmetry.space_group_name_H-M   'P 1'
#
loop_
_entity.id
_entity.type
_entity.pdbx_description
1 polymer ?
#
loop_
_entity_poly.entity_id
_entity_poly.type
_entity_poly.pdbx_seq_one_letter_code
_entity_poly.pdbx_strand_id
1 'polypeptide(L)'
;MLFRSFQGGHNAGHTLVIGDKTYKLSLLPSGVVRPHKLGVIGNGVVLDPYALVAEIDRLKTQGVVITRDNLRVAENAALILSVHRELDGLREAGPAGTTIGTTKRGIGPAYEDKVGRRAIRLMDLAEPETLPARVDRLLLHHNALRRGAGLAEFDATLVLKELTDIAPRVLPYMDVVWRLMDEERRAGKRILFEGAQGALLDVDHGTYPYVTSSNTVAGQAATGSGMGPGAVGYVLGIAKAYTTRVGEGPFPTELHDEIGERIGTRGHEFGTVTGRKRRCGWFDAVLVRQTVRTSGINGIALTKLDILDGFDEIKICTGYQLDGAMIDYLPASQAQQARVEPIYETIEGWSAATSGARSWKDLPAQAIKYVRREIGRAHV
;
A
#
# COMPACT_ATOMS: atom_id res chain seq x y z
N MET A 1 -19.59 -5.67 9.98
CA MET A 1 -18.10 -5.53 9.84
C MET A 1 -17.84 -4.37 8.89
N LEU A 2 -16.96 -3.47 9.29
CA LEU A 2 -16.53 -2.34 8.47
C LEU A 2 -15.16 -2.69 7.86
N PHE A 3 -14.94 -2.25 6.62
CA PHE A 3 -13.66 -2.36 5.93
C PHE A 3 -13.10 -0.96 5.72
N ARG A 4 -11.83 -0.74 6.04
CA ARG A 4 -11.30 0.60 6.10
C ARG A 4 -9.91 0.73 5.49
N SER A 5 -9.79 1.61 4.47
CA SER A 5 -8.51 2.12 3.96
C SER A 5 -8.08 3.34 4.77
N PHE A 6 -6.86 3.34 5.29
CA PHE A 6 -6.36 4.34 6.23
C PHE A 6 -5.11 5.09 5.77
N GLN A 7 -4.53 4.73 4.63
CA GLN A 7 -3.35 5.36 4.04
C GLN A 7 -3.23 5.05 2.53
N GLY A 8 -2.29 5.71 1.84
CA GLY A 8 -2.07 5.55 0.41
C GLY A 8 -3.10 6.30 -0.43
N GLY A 9 -3.34 5.82 -1.61
CA GLY A 9 -4.30 6.33 -2.58
C GLY A 9 -4.60 5.25 -3.62
N HIS A 10 -4.94 5.64 -4.84
CA HIS A 10 -5.26 4.69 -5.92
C HIS A 10 -4.02 4.08 -6.62
N ASN A 11 -2.83 4.22 -6.03
CA ASN A 11 -1.59 3.61 -6.51
C ASN A 11 -1.45 2.11 -6.17
N ALA A 12 -2.17 1.61 -5.18
CA ALA A 12 -2.13 0.22 -4.76
C ALA A 12 -3.40 -0.52 -5.22
N GLY A 13 -3.31 -1.20 -6.35
CA GLY A 13 -4.39 -2.05 -6.83
C GLY A 13 -4.41 -3.40 -6.12
N HIS A 14 -5.62 -3.91 -5.84
CA HIS A 14 -5.83 -5.25 -5.31
C HIS A 14 -6.94 -5.98 -6.08
N THR A 15 -6.82 -7.28 -6.15
CA THR A 15 -7.75 -8.13 -6.91
C THR A 15 -8.47 -9.06 -5.95
N LEU A 16 -9.80 -9.07 -6.06
CA LEU A 16 -10.67 -9.98 -5.32
C LEU A 16 -11.30 -10.98 -6.28
N VAL A 17 -11.22 -12.26 -5.92
CA VAL A 17 -11.93 -13.33 -6.63
C VAL A 17 -13.02 -13.86 -5.70
N ILE A 18 -14.27 -13.78 -6.13
CA ILE A 18 -15.45 -14.17 -5.37
C ILE A 18 -16.33 -15.04 -6.26
N GLY A 19 -16.28 -16.35 -6.04
CA GLY A 19 -16.87 -17.31 -6.97
C GLY A 19 -16.21 -17.21 -8.34
N ASP A 20 -17.01 -16.98 -9.36
CA ASP A 20 -16.59 -16.78 -10.76
C ASP A 20 -16.26 -15.33 -11.12
N LYS A 21 -16.48 -14.37 -10.19
CA LYS A 21 -16.30 -12.95 -10.44
C LYS A 21 -14.94 -12.45 -9.94
N THR A 22 -14.31 -11.62 -10.76
CA THR A 22 -13.05 -10.94 -10.42
C THR A 22 -13.27 -9.43 -10.36
N TYR A 23 -12.93 -8.84 -9.22
CA TYR A 23 -12.99 -7.40 -8.99
C TYR A 23 -11.57 -6.85 -8.83
N LYS A 24 -11.24 -5.82 -9.60
CA LYS A 24 -9.97 -5.09 -9.46
C LYS A 24 -10.26 -3.74 -8.81
N LEU A 25 -9.78 -3.54 -7.60
CA LEU A 25 -10.01 -2.33 -6.81
C LEU A 25 -8.71 -1.54 -6.64
N SER A 26 -8.82 -0.26 -6.35
CA SER A 26 -7.68 0.63 -6.08
C SER A 26 -7.92 1.56 -4.88
N LEU A 27 -9.07 2.26 -4.84
CA LEU A 27 -9.47 3.17 -3.76
C LEU A 27 -10.52 2.55 -2.85
N LEU A 28 -11.45 1.83 -3.45
CA LEU A 28 -12.56 1.25 -2.70
C LEU A 28 -12.08 0.13 -1.80
N PRO A 29 -12.45 0.14 -0.50
CA PRO A 29 -12.13 -0.95 0.41
C PRO A 29 -12.74 -2.28 -0.05
N SER A 30 -12.05 -3.39 0.14
CA SER A 30 -12.46 -4.74 -0.31
C SER A 30 -13.89 -5.12 0.12
N GLY A 31 -14.36 -4.58 1.23
CA GLY A 31 -15.68 -4.90 1.77
C GLY A 31 -16.87 -4.45 0.91
N VAL A 32 -16.71 -3.44 0.04
CA VAL A 32 -17.83 -2.87 -0.74
C VAL A 32 -18.45 -3.84 -1.73
N VAL A 33 -17.72 -4.86 -2.14
CA VAL A 33 -18.22 -5.91 -3.04
C VAL A 33 -19.01 -7.01 -2.31
N ARG A 34 -19.13 -6.89 -0.98
CA ARG A 34 -19.88 -7.84 -0.15
C ARG A 34 -21.15 -7.19 0.38
N PRO A 35 -22.31 -7.89 0.37
CA PRO A 35 -23.55 -7.35 0.92
C PRO A 35 -23.41 -7.05 2.41
N HIS A 36 -24.12 -6.03 2.87
CA HIS A 36 -24.18 -5.63 4.27
C HIS A 36 -22.82 -5.29 4.91
N LYS A 37 -21.87 -4.84 4.11
CA LYS A 37 -20.58 -4.32 4.59
C LYS A 37 -20.50 -2.83 4.30
N LEU A 38 -19.94 -2.08 5.24
CA LEU A 38 -19.66 -0.68 5.08
C LEU A 38 -18.16 -0.51 4.77
N GLY A 39 -17.85 0.05 3.61
CA GLY A 39 -16.53 0.51 3.24
C GLY A 39 -16.31 1.93 3.73
N VAL A 40 -15.14 2.22 4.27
CA VAL A 40 -14.79 3.56 4.77
C VAL A 40 -13.42 3.95 4.24
N ILE A 41 -13.32 5.12 3.62
CA ILE A 41 -12.04 5.73 3.22
C ILE A 41 -11.68 6.79 4.24
N GLY A 42 -10.55 6.60 4.95
CA GLY A 42 -10.12 7.44 6.03
C GLY A 42 -9.37 8.71 5.62
N ASN A 43 -9.17 9.59 6.59
CA ASN A 43 -8.43 10.84 6.43
C ASN A 43 -6.93 10.66 6.12
N GLY A 44 -6.39 9.46 6.36
CA GLY A 44 -5.01 9.13 6.00
C GLY A 44 -4.82 8.89 4.51
N VAL A 45 -5.89 8.59 3.77
CA VAL A 45 -5.85 8.41 2.32
C VAL A 45 -5.77 9.77 1.61
N VAL A 46 -5.02 9.83 0.50
CA VAL A 46 -5.12 10.91 -0.48
C VAL A 46 -6.03 10.42 -1.61
N LEU A 47 -7.12 11.14 -1.84
CA LEU A 47 -8.25 10.71 -2.65
C LEU A 47 -8.24 11.38 -4.02
N ASP A 48 -8.07 10.61 -5.09
CA ASP A 48 -8.40 11.10 -6.43
C ASP A 48 -9.92 10.97 -6.65
N PRO A 49 -10.68 12.08 -6.73
CA PRO A 49 -12.12 12.03 -6.81
C PRO A 49 -12.61 11.46 -8.16
N TYR A 50 -11.88 11.70 -9.24
CA TYR A 50 -12.22 11.16 -10.55
C TYR A 50 -11.94 9.65 -10.62
N ALA A 51 -10.82 9.20 -10.04
CA ALA A 51 -10.52 7.78 -9.95
C ALA A 51 -11.55 7.03 -9.09
N LEU A 52 -12.01 7.64 -7.98
CA LEU A 52 -13.07 7.06 -7.15
C LEU A 52 -14.37 6.86 -7.95
N VAL A 53 -14.81 7.92 -8.64
CA VAL A 53 -16.04 7.88 -9.45
C VAL A 53 -15.92 6.84 -10.57
N ALA A 54 -14.80 6.80 -11.28
CA ALA A 54 -14.57 5.82 -12.33
C ALA A 54 -14.58 4.37 -11.79
N GLU A 55 -14.06 4.17 -10.57
CA GLU A 55 -14.08 2.84 -9.94
C GLU A 55 -15.50 2.44 -9.51
N ILE A 56 -16.29 3.37 -8.98
CA ILE A 56 -17.71 3.17 -8.65
C ILE A 56 -18.51 2.80 -9.91
N ASP A 57 -18.35 3.56 -10.99
CA ASP A 57 -19.06 3.33 -12.26
C ASP A 57 -18.70 1.95 -12.85
N ARG A 58 -17.43 1.58 -12.81
CA ARG A 58 -16.97 0.25 -13.24
C ARG A 58 -17.60 -0.88 -12.42
N LEU A 59 -17.63 -0.76 -11.08
CA LEU A 59 -18.27 -1.77 -10.24
C LEU A 59 -19.78 -1.88 -10.50
N LYS A 60 -20.44 -0.78 -10.82
CA LYS A 60 -21.84 -0.77 -11.21
C LYS A 60 -22.09 -1.64 -12.44
N THR A 61 -21.20 -1.64 -13.44
CA THR A 61 -21.30 -2.52 -14.62
C THR A 61 -21.13 -4.00 -14.27
N GLN A 62 -20.51 -4.30 -13.14
CA GLN A 62 -20.33 -5.67 -12.61
C GLN A 62 -21.44 -6.07 -11.63
N GLY A 63 -22.49 -5.24 -11.48
CA GLY A 63 -23.62 -5.50 -10.62
C GLY A 63 -23.42 -5.12 -9.14
N VAL A 64 -22.36 -4.37 -8.81
CA VAL A 64 -22.12 -3.86 -7.44
C VAL A 64 -22.57 -2.41 -7.37
N VAL A 65 -23.60 -2.14 -6.56
CA VAL A 65 -24.12 -0.78 -6.37
C VAL A 65 -23.47 -0.15 -5.15
N ILE A 66 -22.82 0.98 -5.37
CA ILE A 66 -22.17 1.79 -4.32
C ILE A 66 -23.07 2.99 -4.03
N THR A 67 -23.47 3.09 -2.77
CA THR A 67 -24.29 4.19 -2.24
C THR A 67 -23.71 4.71 -0.92
N ARG A 68 -24.34 5.76 -0.38
CA ARG A 68 -24.00 6.21 0.98
C ARG A 68 -24.16 5.12 2.04
N ASP A 69 -25.02 4.10 1.83
CA ASP A 69 -25.25 3.06 2.81
C ASP A 69 -24.07 2.07 2.94
N ASN A 70 -23.26 1.94 1.89
CA ASN A 70 -22.14 1.01 1.88
C ASN A 70 -20.76 1.64 1.63
N LEU A 71 -20.69 2.98 1.44
CA LEU A 71 -19.46 3.73 1.34
C LEU A 71 -19.51 5.03 2.12
N ARG A 72 -18.47 5.34 2.89
CA ARG A 72 -18.20 6.62 3.52
C ARG A 72 -16.77 7.07 3.22
N VAL A 73 -16.61 8.38 3.08
CA VAL A 73 -15.30 9.02 2.84
C VAL A 73 -15.12 10.13 3.86
N ALA A 74 -13.95 10.16 4.50
CA ALA A 74 -13.64 11.18 5.49
C ALA A 74 -13.70 12.59 4.90
N GLU A 75 -14.46 13.48 5.52
CA GLU A 75 -14.59 14.89 5.11
C GLU A 75 -13.25 15.60 4.98
N ASN A 76 -12.29 15.24 5.83
CA ASN A 76 -10.95 15.82 5.90
C ASN A 76 -9.89 15.04 5.08
N ALA A 77 -10.28 14.12 4.19
CA ALA A 77 -9.37 13.48 3.24
C ALA A 77 -8.85 14.51 2.23
N ALA A 78 -7.52 14.54 2.01
CA ALA A 78 -6.91 15.41 1.02
C ALA A 78 -7.16 14.89 -0.40
N LEU A 79 -7.46 15.80 -1.35
CA LEU A 79 -7.75 15.45 -2.73
C LEU A 79 -6.47 15.42 -3.59
N ILE A 80 -6.42 14.48 -4.52
CA ILE A 80 -5.45 14.47 -5.62
C ILE A 80 -6.10 15.16 -6.82
N LEU A 81 -5.41 16.15 -7.36
CA LEU A 81 -5.85 16.93 -8.50
C LEU A 81 -4.90 16.79 -9.69
N SER A 82 -5.26 17.33 -10.83
CA SER A 82 -4.42 17.37 -12.02
C SER A 82 -3.00 17.89 -11.74
N VAL A 83 -2.90 18.97 -10.94
CA VAL A 83 -1.61 19.58 -10.56
C VAL A 83 -0.65 18.59 -9.87
N HIS A 84 -1.17 17.67 -9.07
CA HIS A 84 -0.37 16.66 -8.38
C HIS A 84 0.13 15.59 -9.37
N ARG A 85 -0.74 15.14 -10.29
CA ARG A 85 -0.37 14.13 -11.29
C ARG A 85 0.69 14.67 -12.25
N GLU A 86 0.57 15.92 -12.68
CA GLU A 86 1.55 16.56 -13.54
C GLU A 86 2.91 16.73 -12.84
N LEU A 87 2.92 17.16 -11.58
CA LEU A 87 4.15 17.29 -10.80
C LEU A 87 4.84 15.94 -10.58
N ASP A 88 4.08 14.88 -10.28
CA ASP A 88 4.60 13.51 -10.15
C ASP A 88 5.20 13.02 -11.47
N GLY A 89 4.50 13.26 -12.59
CA GLY A 89 4.99 12.95 -13.93
C GLY A 89 6.27 13.71 -14.29
N LEU A 90 6.35 14.98 -13.93
CA LEU A 90 7.53 15.83 -14.19
C LEU A 90 8.77 15.33 -13.42
N ARG A 91 8.60 14.95 -12.15
CA ARG A 91 9.69 14.37 -11.33
C ARG A 91 10.19 13.05 -11.87
N GLU A 92 9.29 12.21 -12.36
CA GLU A 92 9.64 10.91 -12.94
C GLU A 92 10.15 10.99 -14.40
N ALA A 93 10.15 12.17 -15.00
CA ALA A 93 10.82 12.46 -16.28
C ALA A 93 12.25 13.01 -16.11
N GLY A 94 12.73 13.14 -14.87
CA GLY A 94 14.06 13.62 -14.53
C GLY A 94 15.19 12.70 -15.00
N PRO A 95 16.46 13.12 -14.83
CA PRO A 95 17.62 12.32 -15.21
C PRO A 95 17.66 10.95 -14.52
N ALA A 96 18.28 9.98 -15.19
CA ALA A 96 18.48 8.64 -14.62
C ALA A 96 19.16 8.72 -13.24
N GLY A 97 18.64 7.98 -12.26
CA GLY A 97 19.14 7.99 -10.87
C GLY A 97 18.50 9.04 -9.96
N THR A 98 17.66 9.94 -10.47
CA THR A 98 16.86 10.89 -9.66
C THR A 98 15.41 10.46 -9.49
N THR A 99 14.97 9.45 -10.23
CA THR A 99 13.61 8.93 -10.22
C THR A 99 13.43 7.88 -9.13
N ILE A 100 12.24 7.82 -8.55
CA ILE A 100 11.87 6.84 -7.50
C ILE A 100 11.17 5.62 -8.11
N GLY A 101 10.63 5.77 -9.31
CA GLY A 101 9.83 4.75 -9.99
C GLY A 101 8.38 4.78 -9.54
N THR A 102 7.79 5.97 -9.32
CA THR A 102 6.41 6.15 -8.90
C THR A 102 5.39 5.65 -9.93
N THR A 103 4.13 5.62 -9.55
CA THR A 103 3.02 5.30 -10.45
C THR A 103 2.52 6.49 -11.26
N LYS A 104 3.09 7.68 -11.09
CA LYS A 104 2.70 8.96 -11.71
C LYS A 104 1.24 9.34 -11.45
N ARG A 105 0.73 8.99 -10.26
CA ARG A 105 -0.67 9.24 -9.87
C ARG A 105 -0.84 10.41 -8.92
N GLY A 106 0.21 11.17 -8.66
CA GLY A 106 0.17 12.36 -7.82
C GLY A 106 0.09 12.08 -6.32
N ILE A 107 0.39 10.87 -5.88
CA ILE A 107 0.29 10.47 -4.47
C ILE A 107 1.25 11.28 -3.61
N GLY A 108 2.55 11.31 -3.98
CA GLY A 108 3.58 12.05 -3.26
C GLY A 108 3.28 13.53 -3.16
N PRO A 109 3.05 14.24 -4.28
CA PRO A 109 2.68 15.65 -4.27
C PRO A 109 1.44 15.98 -3.44
N ALA A 110 0.42 15.10 -3.43
CA ALA A 110 -0.78 15.31 -2.60
C ALA A 110 -0.48 15.18 -1.09
N TYR A 111 0.40 14.25 -0.68
CA TYR A 111 0.87 14.17 0.70
C TYR A 111 1.74 15.37 1.08
N GLU A 112 2.61 15.85 0.19
CA GLU A 112 3.37 17.10 0.40
C GLU A 112 2.44 18.29 0.66
N ASP A 113 1.38 18.42 -0.13
CA ASP A 113 0.39 19.49 0.05
C ASP A 113 -0.41 19.33 1.35
N LYS A 114 -0.74 18.11 1.72
CA LYS A 114 -1.40 17.82 3.00
C LYS A 114 -0.55 18.30 4.19
N VAL A 115 0.72 17.92 4.27
CA VAL A 115 1.62 18.35 5.36
C VAL A 115 2.06 19.80 5.20
N GLY A 116 2.14 20.31 3.96
CA GLY A 116 2.34 21.72 3.63
C GLY A 116 1.15 22.63 3.93
N ARG A 117 0.03 22.07 4.39
CA ARG A 117 -1.19 22.79 4.81
C ARG A 117 -1.83 23.64 3.71
N ARG A 118 -1.73 23.18 2.45
CA ARG A 118 -2.32 23.81 1.27
C ARG A 118 -3.23 22.87 0.46
N ALA A 119 -3.35 21.61 0.88
CA ALA A 119 -4.23 20.64 0.24
C ALA A 119 -5.69 21.09 0.28
N ILE A 120 -6.40 20.85 -0.80
CA ILE A 120 -7.86 20.89 -0.85
C ILE A 120 -8.37 19.55 -0.30
N ARG A 121 -9.35 19.61 0.61
CA ARG A 121 -9.96 18.44 1.24
C ARG A 121 -11.37 18.22 0.71
N LEU A 122 -11.92 17.04 0.92
CA LEU A 122 -13.25 16.71 0.43
C LEU A 122 -14.32 17.69 0.94
N MET A 123 -14.26 18.10 2.22
CA MET A 123 -15.19 19.05 2.81
C MET A 123 -15.16 20.43 2.14
N ASP A 124 -14.02 20.84 1.57
CA ASP A 124 -13.89 22.14 0.91
C ASP A 124 -14.79 22.24 -0.33
N LEU A 125 -15.14 21.10 -0.95
CA LEU A 125 -16.07 21.04 -2.07
C LEU A 125 -17.52 21.40 -1.69
N ALA A 126 -17.85 21.32 -0.39
CA ALA A 126 -19.17 21.71 0.13
C ALA A 126 -19.25 23.22 0.43
N GLU A 127 -18.16 23.95 0.29
CA GLU A 127 -18.02 25.38 0.59
C GLU A 127 -17.58 26.16 -0.68
N PRO A 128 -18.40 26.23 -1.73
CA PRO A 128 -18.00 26.76 -3.03
C PRO A 128 -17.54 28.22 -2.98
N GLU A 129 -18.01 29.00 -2.01
CA GLU A 129 -17.63 30.41 -1.80
C GLU A 129 -16.19 30.56 -1.30
N THR A 130 -15.64 29.58 -0.59
CA THR A 130 -14.25 29.62 -0.07
C THR A 130 -13.25 28.94 -1.00
N LEU A 131 -13.75 28.10 -1.92
CA LEU A 131 -12.94 27.26 -2.80
C LEU A 131 -11.96 28.04 -3.68
N PRO A 132 -12.31 29.22 -4.28
CA PRO A 132 -11.37 30.01 -5.07
C PRO A 132 -10.10 30.39 -4.30
N ALA A 133 -10.23 30.90 -3.09
CA ALA A 133 -9.08 31.29 -2.26
C ALA A 133 -8.20 30.08 -1.88
N ARG A 134 -8.78 28.90 -1.73
CA ARG A 134 -8.03 27.65 -1.48
C ARG A 134 -7.26 27.20 -2.72
N VAL A 135 -7.86 27.32 -3.90
CA VAL A 135 -7.20 27.05 -5.19
C VAL A 135 -6.02 28.00 -5.41
N ASP A 136 -6.22 29.29 -5.18
CA ASP A 136 -5.16 30.30 -5.31
C ASP A 136 -3.97 29.97 -4.39
N ARG A 137 -4.25 29.61 -3.13
CA ARG A 137 -3.22 29.18 -2.17
C ARG A 137 -2.45 27.93 -2.62
N LEU A 138 -3.14 26.94 -3.19
CA LEU A 138 -2.54 25.74 -3.76
C LEU A 138 -1.65 26.12 -4.94
N LEU A 139 -2.18 26.91 -5.88
CA LEU A 139 -1.50 27.27 -7.11
C LEU A 139 -0.33 28.24 -6.90
N LEU A 140 -0.32 29.05 -5.84
CA LEU A 140 0.84 29.85 -5.49
C LEU A 140 2.12 29.00 -5.40
N HIS A 141 2.02 27.84 -4.79
CA HIS A 141 3.15 26.90 -4.67
C HIS A 141 3.45 26.19 -6.00
N HIS A 142 2.44 25.58 -6.62
CA HIS A 142 2.64 24.78 -7.83
C HIS A 142 3.09 25.64 -9.01
N ASN A 143 2.56 26.85 -9.16
CA ASN A 143 2.96 27.78 -10.22
C ASN A 143 4.37 28.35 -10.01
N ALA A 144 4.81 28.51 -8.75
CA ALA A 144 6.20 28.85 -8.48
C ALA A 144 7.17 27.75 -8.95
N LEU A 145 6.84 26.48 -8.71
CA LEU A 145 7.62 25.34 -9.22
C LEU A 145 7.63 25.28 -10.76
N ARG A 146 6.48 25.50 -11.39
CA ARG A 146 6.35 25.49 -12.85
C ARG A 146 7.15 26.61 -13.50
N ARG A 147 7.10 27.84 -12.96
CA ARG A 147 7.94 28.95 -13.43
C ARG A 147 9.43 28.60 -13.35
N GLY A 148 9.86 28.01 -12.22
CA GLY A 148 11.24 27.57 -12.03
C GLY A 148 11.67 26.48 -13.04
N ALA A 149 10.73 25.67 -13.51
CA ALA A 149 10.93 24.64 -14.52
C ALA A 149 10.72 25.13 -15.98
N GLY A 150 10.42 26.42 -16.18
CA GLY A 150 10.14 26.97 -17.52
C GLY A 150 8.82 26.50 -18.13
N LEU A 151 7.86 26.06 -17.31
CA LEU A 151 6.56 25.55 -17.74
C LEU A 151 5.46 26.60 -17.55
N ALA A 152 4.41 26.54 -18.39
CA ALA A 152 3.23 27.37 -18.24
C ALA A 152 2.55 27.13 -16.89
N GLU A 153 2.04 28.20 -16.27
CA GLU A 153 1.30 28.12 -15.02
C GLU A 153 -0.03 27.40 -15.19
N PHE A 154 -0.54 26.81 -14.10
CA PHE A 154 -1.91 26.33 -14.05
C PHE A 154 -2.90 27.49 -14.01
N ASP A 155 -3.97 27.36 -14.75
CA ASP A 155 -5.11 28.26 -14.71
C ASP A 155 -6.02 27.90 -13.53
N ALA A 156 -6.22 28.84 -12.60
CA ALA A 156 -7.09 28.66 -11.44
C ALA A 156 -8.54 28.34 -11.85
N THR A 157 -9.03 28.92 -12.95
CA THR A 157 -10.38 28.66 -13.45
C THR A 157 -10.59 27.20 -13.86
N LEU A 158 -9.57 26.60 -14.48
CA LEU A 158 -9.64 25.18 -14.88
C LEU A 158 -9.61 24.25 -13.67
N VAL A 159 -8.79 24.56 -12.66
CA VAL A 159 -8.73 23.78 -11.42
C VAL A 159 -10.03 23.91 -10.64
N LEU A 160 -10.61 25.11 -10.56
CA LEU A 160 -11.93 25.33 -9.95
C LEU A 160 -13.01 24.52 -10.66
N LYS A 161 -12.99 24.53 -11.99
CA LYS A 161 -13.94 23.76 -12.79
C LYS A 161 -13.79 22.27 -12.52
N GLU A 162 -12.57 21.73 -12.48
CA GLU A 162 -12.29 20.32 -12.11
C GLU A 162 -12.98 19.96 -10.79
N LEU A 163 -12.83 20.81 -9.77
CA LEU A 163 -13.39 20.58 -8.44
C LEU A 163 -14.91 20.68 -8.42
N THR A 164 -15.47 21.69 -9.07
CA THR A 164 -16.92 21.96 -9.10
C THR A 164 -17.67 20.86 -9.87
N ASP A 165 -17.11 20.38 -10.99
CA ASP A 165 -17.73 19.35 -11.80
C ASP A 165 -17.81 18.00 -11.07
N ILE A 166 -16.79 17.66 -10.27
CA ILE A 166 -16.75 16.37 -9.57
C ILE A 166 -17.48 16.37 -8.23
N ALA A 167 -17.67 17.55 -7.60
CA ALA A 167 -18.24 17.68 -6.28
C ALA A 167 -19.59 16.95 -6.10
N PRO A 168 -20.59 17.07 -7.01
CA PRO A 168 -21.88 16.38 -6.87
C PRO A 168 -21.76 14.85 -6.85
N ARG A 169 -20.70 14.31 -7.43
CA ARG A 169 -20.47 12.85 -7.50
C ARG A 169 -19.82 12.28 -6.26
N VAL A 170 -19.04 13.07 -5.50
CA VAL A 170 -18.26 12.60 -4.35
C VAL A 170 -18.80 13.05 -3.00
N LEU A 171 -19.40 14.25 -2.92
CA LEU A 171 -20.01 14.78 -1.69
C LEU A 171 -21.06 13.87 -1.06
N PRO A 172 -21.89 13.12 -1.80
CA PRO A 172 -22.85 12.17 -1.20
C PRO A 172 -22.20 11.14 -0.28
N TYR A 173 -20.93 10.80 -0.46
CA TYR A 173 -20.21 9.84 0.37
C TYR A 173 -19.49 10.46 1.58
N MET A 174 -19.40 11.79 1.64
CA MET A 174 -18.71 12.50 2.71
C MET A 174 -19.33 12.23 4.08
N ASP A 175 -18.48 12.01 5.09
CA ASP A 175 -18.93 11.81 6.46
C ASP A 175 -17.85 12.22 7.48
N VAL A 176 -18.30 12.48 8.72
CA VAL A 176 -17.45 12.70 9.90
C VAL A 176 -16.92 11.35 10.38
N VAL A 177 -15.94 10.81 9.65
CA VAL A 177 -15.52 9.40 9.75
C VAL A 177 -15.01 9.02 11.13
N TRP A 178 -14.28 9.90 11.84
CA TRP A 178 -13.81 9.59 13.19
C TRP A 178 -14.99 9.33 14.16
N ARG A 179 -16.07 10.09 14.02
CA ARG A 179 -17.29 9.93 14.82
C ARG A 179 -18.02 8.64 14.44
N LEU A 180 -18.24 8.41 13.16
CA LEU A 180 -18.82 7.17 12.63
C LEU A 180 -18.10 5.94 13.19
N MET A 181 -16.77 5.96 13.19
CA MET A 181 -15.94 4.85 13.66
C MET A 181 -16.07 4.62 15.14
N ASP A 182 -16.16 5.68 15.95
CA ASP A 182 -16.36 5.56 17.40
C ASP A 182 -17.76 5.01 17.72
N GLU A 183 -18.79 5.50 17.04
CA GLU A 183 -20.16 5.01 17.17
C GLU A 183 -20.26 3.51 16.82
N GLU A 184 -19.70 3.09 15.71
CA GLU A 184 -19.69 1.69 15.26
C GLU A 184 -18.90 0.77 16.22
N ARG A 185 -17.78 1.26 16.76
CA ARG A 185 -17.01 0.55 17.77
C ARG A 185 -17.78 0.38 19.06
N ARG A 186 -18.44 1.44 19.55
CA ARG A 186 -19.29 1.38 20.75
C ARG A 186 -20.49 0.45 20.56
N ALA A 187 -20.99 0.35 19.35
CA ALA A 187 -22.04 -0.60 18.99
C ALA A 187 -21.54 -2.07 18.88
N GLY A 188 -20.27 -2.34 19.27
CA GLY A 188 -19.67 -3.68 19.25
C GLY A 188 -19.39 -4.24 17.85
N LYS A 189 -19.39 -3.40 16.82
CA LYS A 189 -19.11 -3.88 15.46
C LYS A 189 -17.63 -4.13 15.25
N ARG A 190 -17.32 -5.19 14.52
CA ARG A 190 -15.94 -5.51 14.14
C ARG A 190 -15.48 -4.59 13.01
N ILE A 191 -14.28 -4.03 13.16
CA ILE A 191 -13.62 -3.15 12.19
C ILE A 191 -12.40 -3.89 11.65
N LEU A 192 -12.27 -3.95 10.33
CA LEU A 192 -11.09 -4.44 9.64
C LEU A 192 -10.36 -3.25 9.01
N PHE A 193 -9.18 -2.94 9.49
CA PHE A 193 -8.28 -1.98 8.86
C PHE A 193 -7.52 -2.69 7.74
N GLU A 194 -7.65 -2.19 6.52
CA GLU A 194 -7.03 -2.73 5.33
C GLU A 194 -5.87 -1.82 4.93
N GLY A 195 -4.64 -2.31 5.14
CA GLY A 195 -3.42 -1.64 4.71
C GLY A 195 -3.18 -1.80 3.22
N ALA A 196 -2.35 -0.94 2.67
CA ALA A 196 -1.92 -0.97 1.29
C ALA A 196 -0.39 -0.92 1.20
N GLN A 197 0.18 -1.21 0.04
CA GLN A 197 1.62 -1.32 -0.21
C GLN A 197 2.29 -2.44 0.62
N GLY A 198 3.38 -2.14 1.31
CA GLY A 198 4.11 -3.07 2.16
C GLY A 198 5.01 -2.33 3.15
N ALA A 199 5.43 -2.99 4.22
CA ALA A 199 6.16 -2.37 5.32
C ALA A 199 7.48 -1.71 4.90
N LEU A 200 8.20 -2.30 3.93
CA LEU A 200 9.44 -1.71 3.41
C LEU A 200 9.22 -0.50 2.49
N LEU A 201 7.97 -0.19 2.16
CA LEU A 201 7.58 1.02 1.46
C LEU A 201 7.08 2.13 2.40
N ASP A 202 7.13 1.91 3.72
CA ASP A 202 6.80 2.93 4.72
C ASP A 202 7.75 4.12 4.62
N VAL A 203 7.22 5.35 4.68
CA VAL A 203 8.02 6.57 4.50
C VAL A 203 9.09 6.76 5.58
N ASP A 204 8.86 6.27 6.79
CA ASP A 204 9.79 6.40 7.92
C ASP A 204 10.61 5.14 8.16
N HIS A 205 10.00 3.96 8.03
CA HIS A 205 10.60 2.67 8.38
C HIS A 205 11.04 1.83 7.18
N GLY A 206 10.78 2.31 5.97
CA GLY A 206 11.12 1.61 4.72
C GLY A 206 12.50 1.94 4.20
N THR A 207 12.73 1.54 2.96
CA THR A 207 14.00 1.71 2.24
C THR A 207 14.05 3.08 1.54
N TYR A 208 14.02 4.16 2.30
CA TYR A 208 14.06 5.53 1.80
C TYR A 208 15.29 5.77 0.88
N PRO A 209 15.13 6.47 -0.27
CA PRO A 209 13.95 7.18 -0.77
C PRO A 209 12.96 6.31 -1.58
N TYR A 210 13.22 5.03 -1.76
CA TYR A 210 12.41 4.10 -2.56
C TYR A 210 11.19 3.59 -1.77
N VAL A 211 10.34 4.51 -1.35
CA VAL A 211 9.18 4.29 -0.48
C VAL A 211 7.93 4.97 -1.04
N THR A 212 6.75 4.67 -0.48
CA THR A 212 5.56 5.49 -0.68
C THR A 212 5.60 6.72 0.22
N SER A 213 4.74 7.69 -0.02
CA SER A 213 4.70 8.94 0.74
C SER A 213 3.79 8.87 1.99
N SER A 214 3.49 7.68 2.46
CA SER A 214 2.67 7.46 3.66
C SER A 214 3.26 6.39 4.57
N ASN A 215 2.87 6.41 5.85
CA ASN A 215 3.14 5.30 6.74
C ASN A 215 2.26 4.11 6.38
N THR A 216 2.89 2.93 6.21
CA THR A 216 2.23 1.67 5.87
C THR A 216 2.15 0.71 7.06
N VAL A 217 2.86 1.01 8.15
CA VAL A 217 2.82 0.24 9.39
C VAL A 217 1.45 0.31 10.06
N ALA A 218 1.10 -0.71 10.84
CA ALA A 218 -0.24 -0.84 11.42
C ALA A 218 -0.64 0.33 12.35
N GLY A 219 0.31 0.99 12.99
CA GLY A 219 0.06 2.18 13.82
C GLY A 219 -0.66 3.31 13.07
N GLN A 220 -0.46 3.43 11.77
CA GLN A 220 -1.14 4.41 10.92
C GLN A 220 -2.66 4.19 10.85
N ALA A 221 -3.14 2.98 11.13
CA ALA A 221 -4.57 2.69 11.16
C ALA A 221 -5.32 3.59 12.16
N ALA A 222 -4.73 3.91 13.28
CA ALA A 222 -5.31 4.84 14.27
C ALA A 222 -5.41 6.26 13.71
N THR A 223 -4.28 6.89 13.37
CA THR A 223 -4.24 8.28 12.90
C THR A 223 -4.92 8.48 11.55
N GLY A 224 -4.73 7.55 10.61
CA GLY A 224 -5.35 7.60 9.27
C GLY A 224 -6.85 7.33 9.28
N SER A 225 -7.37 6.94 10.44
CA SER A 225 -8.80 6.70 10.65
C SER A 225 -9.47 7.67 11.64
N GLY A 226 -8.70 8.53 12.28
CA GLY A 226 -9.21 9.41 13.31
C GLY A 226 -9.62 8.66 14.58
N MET A 227 -9.07 7.47 14.83
CA MET A 227 -9.31 6.70 16.06
C MET A 227 -8.11 6.81 16.99
N GLY A 228 -8.34 6.58 18.28
CA GLY A 228 -7.24 6.50 19.26
C GLY A 228 -6.37 5.25 19.05
N PRO A 229 -5.11 5.24 19.50
CA PRO A 229 -4.17 4.13 19.26
C PRO A 229 -4.66 2.80 19.82
N GLY A 230 -5.41 2.81 20.93
CA GLY A 230 -6.01 1.61 21.52
C GLY A 230 -7.15 0.98 20.70
N ALA A 231 -7.51 1.56 19.55
CA ALA A 231 -8.49 0.96 18.64
C ALA A 231 -7.90 -0.11 17.73
N VAL A 232 -6.57 -0.15 17.58
CA VAL A 232 -5.86 -1.17 16.81
C VAL A 232 -5.68 -2.39 17.73
N GLY A 233 -6.44 -3.43 17.45
CA GLY A 233 -6.39 -4.69 18.19
C GLY A 233 -5.38 -5.68 17.57
N TYR A 234 -5.89 -6.84 17.13
CA TYR A 234 -5.05 -7.86 16.52
C TYR A 234 -4.51 -7.42 15.16
N VAL A 235 -3.20 -7.46 14.98
CA VAL A 235 -2.51 -7.11 13.73
C VAL A 235 -2.09 -8.40 13.02
N LEU A 236 -2.68 -8.64 11.84
CA LEU A 236 -2.33 -9.75 10.96
C LEU A 236 -1.37 -9.27 9.88
N GLY A 237 -0.13 -9.73 9.93
CA GLY A 237 0.85 -9.53 8.85
C GLY A 237 0.60 -10.49 7.69
N ILE A 238 0.66 -9.99 6.46
CA ILE A 238 0.61 -10.82 5.26
C ILE A 238 2.03 -10.95 4.72
N ALA A 239 2.58 -12.15 4.71
CA ALA A 239 3.89 -12.46 4.16
C ALA A 239 3.77 -13.50 3.05
N LYS A 240 4.69 -13.47 2.10
CA LYS A 240 4.88 -14.57 1.14
C LYS A 240 5.96 -15.50 1.65
N ALA A 241 5.95 -16.74 1.20
CA ALA A 241 7.01 -17.69 1.47
C ALA A 241 8.36 -17.34 0.78
N TYR A 242 8.44 -16.21 0.12
CA TYR A 242 9.62 -15.62 -0.51
C TYR A 242 9.46 -14.09 -0.54
N THR A 243 10.53 -13.35 -0.82
CA THR A 243 10.48 -11.89 -0.86
C THR A 243 10.27 -11.38 -2.29
N THR A 244 9.49 -10.31 -2.43
CA THR A 244 9.32 -9.63 -3.72
C THR A 244 9.39 -8.12 -3.58
N ARG A 245 9.89 -7.44 -4.64
CA ARG A 245 9.93 -5.99 -4.72
C ARG A 245 9.54 -5.50 -6.11
N VAL A 246 8.82 -4.39 -6.18
CA VAL A 246 8.56 -3.63 -7.41
C VAL A 246 9.42 -2.37 -7.41
N GLY A 247 10.05 -2.07 -8.54
CA GLY A 247 10.86 -0.86 -8.70
C GLY A 247 12.25 -0.94 -8.12
N GLU A 248 12.86 0.22 -7.99
CA GLU A 248 14.23 0.39 -7.53
C GLU A 248 14.39 0.20 -6.01
N GLY A 249 15.62 0.33 -5.55
CA GLY A 249 15.99 0.27 -4.14
C GLY A 249 16.57 -1.06 -3.70
N PRO A 250 17.10 -1.12 -2.46
CA PRO A 250 17.83 -2.27 -1.94
C PRO A 250 16.93 -3.49 -1.77
N PHE A 251 17.50 -4.66 -2.08
CA PHE A 251 16.85 -5.95 -1.94
C PHE A 251 17.91 -7.00 -1.59
N PRO A 252 18.29 -7.13 -0.31
CA PRO A 252 19.43 -7.96 0.09
C PRO A 252 19.36 -9.42 -0.37
N THR A 253 18.16 -9.98 -0.41
CA THR A 253 17.96 -11.41 -0.78
C THR A 253 17.56 -11.62 -2.23
N GLU A 254 17.73 -10.61 -3.10
CA GLU A 254 17.37 -10.70 -4.52
C GLU A 254 18.14 -11.81 -5.23
N LEU A 255 17.45 -12.51 -6.12
CA LEU A 255 17.99 -13.55 -6.97
C LEU A 255 18.03 -13.10 -8.44
N HIS A 256 19.22 -13.15 -9.04
CA HIS A 256 19.45 -12.78 -10.44
C HIS A 256 19.66 -14.00 -11.34
N ASP A 257 19.32 -15.20 -10.84
CA ASP A 257 19.52 -16.49 -11.46
C ASP A 257 18.20 -17.14 -11.91
N GLU A 258 18.29 -18.37 -12.41
CA GLU A 258 17.14 -19.18 -12.84
C GLU A 258 16.13 -19.45 -11.69
N ILE A 259 16.59 -19.44 -10.43
CA ILE A 259 15.73 -19.62 -9.27
C ILE A 259 14.82 -18.42 -9.13
N GLY A 260 15.36 -17.20 -9.20
CA GLY A 260 14.59 -15.96 -9.17
C GLY A 260 13.57 -15.88 -10.30
N GLU A 261 13.96 -16.27 -11.52
CA GLU A 261 13.05 -16.34 -12.66
C GLU A 261 11.92 -17.37 -12.45
N ARG A 262 12.25 -18.55 -11.94
CA ARG A 262 11.28 -19.61 -11.63
C ARG A 262 10.26 -19.16 -10.59
N ILE A 263 10.69 -18.51 -9.50
CA ILE A 263 9.81 -17.94 -8.48
C ILE A 263 8.90 -16.87 -9.09
N GLY A 264 9.45 -15.93 -9.87
CA GLY A 264 8.71 -14.85 -10.49
C GLY A 264 7.63 -15.33 -11.46
N THR A 265 7.98 -16.30 -12.31
CA THR A 265 7.07 -16.86 -13.30
C THR A 265 5.96 -17.69 -12.65
N ARG A 266 6.30 -18.64 -11.77
CA ARG A 266 5.33 -19.49 -11.07
C ARG A 266 4.43 -18.67 -10.14
N GLY A 267 5.01 -17.66 -9.48
CA GLY A 267 4.29 -16.76 -8.59
C GLY A 267 3.43 -15.71 -9.30
N HIS A 268 3.49 -15.62 -10.63
CA HIS A 268 2.83 -14.55 -11.41
C HIS A 268 3.16 -13.17 -10.82
N GLU A 269 4.45 -12.92 -10.54
CA GLU A 269 4.89 -11.72 -9.85
C GLU A 269 4.95 -10.50 -10.77
N PHE A 270 3.76 -9.91 -11.00
CA PHE A 270 3.55 -8.69 -11.76
C PHE A 270 2.71 -7.69 -10.95
N GLY A 271 2.97 -6.41 -11.14
CA GLY A 271 2.20 -5.34 -10.51
C GLY A 271 0.77 -5.29 -11.07
N THR A 272 -0.25 -5.37 -10.21
CA THR A 272 -1.67 -5.39 -10.62
C THR A 272 -2.08 -4.15 -11.43
N VAL A 273 -1.49 -3.00 -11.14
CA VAL A 273 -1.80 -1.71 -11.79
C VAL A 273 -0.89 -1.42 -12.97
N THR A 274 0.42 -1.65 -12.79
CA THR A 274 1.45 -1.24 -13.75
C THR A 274 1.89 -2.38 -14.68
N GLY A 275 1.55 -3.63 -14.38
CA GLY A 275 2.05 -4.81 -15.10
C GLY A 275 3.57 -5.02 -14.97
N ARG A 276 4.29 -4.20 -14.18
CA ARG A 276 5.75 -4.31 -14.03
C ARG A 276 6.11 -5.62 -13.34
N LYS A 277 7.13 -6.31 -13.88
CA LYS A 277 7.69 -7.52 -13.26
C LYS A 277 8.25 -7.15 -11.88
N ARG A 278 7.99 -8.01 -10.89
CA ARG A 278 8.59 -7.91 -9.56
C ARG A 278 9.93 -8.64 -9.53
N ARG A 279 10.89 -8.06 -8.84
CA ARG A 279 12.12 -8.68 -8.44
C ARG A 279 11.81 -9.73 -7.38
N CYS A 280 12.45 -10.88 -7.39
CA CYS A 280 12.18 -11.98 -6.48
C CYS A 280 13.45 -12.38 -5.73
N GLY A 281 13.30 -12.87 -4.51
CA GLY A 281 14.39 -13.31 -3.67
C GLY A 281 13.94 -14.28 -2.59
N TRP A 282 14.90 -14.89 -1.91
CA TRP A 282 14.61 -15.77 -0.79
C TRP A 282 13.90 -15.03 0.36
N PHE A 283 13.21 -15.80 1.20
CA PHE A 283 12.54 -15.25 2.38
C PHE A 283 13.55 -14.54 3.30
N ASP A 284 13.24 -13.31 3.69
CA ASP A 284 14.07 -12.48 4.53
C ASP A 284 13.50 -12.38 5.94
N ALA A 285 13.96 -13.26 6.83
CA ALA A 285 13.48 -13.28 8.21
C ALA A 285 13.94 -12.06 9.01
N VAL A 286 15.02 -11.38 8.62
CA VAL A 286 15.48 -10.14 9.26
C VAL A 286 14.45 -9.03 9.04
N LEU A 287 14.06 -8.82 7.77
CA LEU A 287 13.07 -7.81 7.40
C LEU A 287 11.70 -8.12 8.00
N VAL A 288 11.27 -9.39 7.97
CA VAL A 288 9.98 -9.78 8.57
C VAL A 288 9.99 -9.54 10.08
N ARG A 289 11.06 -9.88 10.79
CA ARG A 289 11.22 -9.62 12.23
C ARG A 289 11.18 -8.13 12.55
N GLN A 290 11.88 -7.32 11.77
CA GLN A 290 11.83 -5.86 11.90
C GLN A 290 10.40 -5.34 11.69
N THR A 291 9.70 -5.84 10.68
CA THR A 291 8.30 -5.47 10.40
C THR A 291 7.35 -5.90 11.51
N VAL A 292 7.52 -7.11 12.07
CA VAL A 292 6.73 -7.61 13.22
C VAL A 292 6.84 -6.65 14.39
N ARG A 293 8.06 -6.18 14.71
CA ARG A 293 8.31 -5.26 15.82
C ARG A 293 7.75 -3.86 15.54
N THR A 294 7.99 -3.29 14.35
CA THR A 294 7.56 -1.92 14.02
C THR A 294 6.05 -1.80 13.81
N SER A 295 5.38 -2.88 13.40
CA SER A 295 3.93 -2.90 13.17
C SER A 295 3.15 -3.56 14.31
N GLY A 296 3.80 -4.15 15.32
CA GLY A 296 3.13 -4.86 16.40
C GLY A 296 2.32 -6.07 15.90
N ILE A 297 2.86 -6.84 14.96
CA ILE A 297 2.16 -7.97 14.34
C ILE A 297 1.99 -9.10 15.35
N ASN A 298 0.75 -9.57 15.51
CA ASN A 298 0.38 -10.65 16.41
C ASN A 298 0.31 -12.03 15.73
N GLY A 299 0.19 -12.05 14.42
CA GLY A 299 0.17 -13.28 13.64
C GLY A 299 0.50 -13.03 12.18
N ILE A 300 0.98 -14.05 11.49
CA ILE A 300 1.37 -13.99 10.08
C ILE A 300 0.49 -14.93 9.26
N ALA A 301 -0.12 -14.41 8.21
CA ALA A 301 -0.71 -15.20 7.15
C ALA A 301 0.34 -15.41 6.06
N LEU A 302 0.95 -16.60 6.04
CA LEU A 302 1.92 -16.97 5.03
C LEU A 302 1.20 -17.38 3.75
N THR A 303 1.60 -16.80 2.64
CA THR A 303 0.97 -17.01 1.32
C THR A 303 1.99 -17.55 0.33
N LYS A 304 1.51 -18.16 -0.77
CA LYS A 304 2.32 -18.60 -1.90
C LYS A 304 3.40 -19.65 -1.55
N LEU A 305 3.12 -20.50 -0.57
CA LEU A 305 4.00 -21.62 -0.22
C LEU A 305 4.17 -22.58 -1.40
N ASP A 306 3.10 -22.80 -2.16
CA ASP A 306 3.02 -23.62 -3.36
C ASP A 306 4.01 -23.24 -4.48
N ILE A 307 4.47 -22.00 -4.50
CA ILE A 307 5.46 -21.53 -5.47
C ILE A 307 6.83 -22.18 -5.24
N LEU A 308 7.10 -22.61 -4.02
CA LEU A 308 8.34 -23.28 -3.63
C LEU A 308 8.30 -24.80 -3.82
N ASP A 309 7.19 -25.38 -4.29
CA ASP A 309 7.11 -26.83 -4.58
C ASP A 309 8.14 -27.22 -5.65
N GLY A 310 8.82 -28.36 -5.45
CA GLY A 310 9.79 -28.89 -6.37
C GLY A 310 11.14 -28.15 -6.39
N PHE A 311 11.47 -27.41 -5.35
CA PHE A 311 12.85 -26.98 -5.08
C PHE A 311 13.54 -28.02 -4.20
N ASP A 312 14.79 -28.38 -4.52
CA ASP A 312 15.59 -29.30 -3.73
C ASP A 312 16.10 -28.65 -2.45
N GLU A 313 16.49 -27.37 -2.57
CA GLU A 313 16.96 -26.52 -1.46
C GLU A 313 16.25 -25.17 -1.47
N ILE A 314 15.94 -24.70 -0.27
CA ILE A 314 15.31 -23.39 -0.03
C ILE A 314 16.15 -22.66 1.00
N LYS A 315 16.37 -21.35 0.80
CA LYS A 315 17.17 -20.55 1.72
C LYS A 315 16.32 -19.53 2.46
N ILE A 316 16.65 -19.32 3.74
CA ILE A 316 16.08 -18.28 4.60
C ILE A 316 17.22 -17.36 5.02
N CYS A 317 17.09 -16.05 4.77
CA CYS A 317 18.01 -15.07 5.30
C CYS A 317 17.74 -14.88 6.80
N THR A 318 18.74 -15.19 7.62
CA THR A 318 18.63 -15.19 9.09
C THR A 318 19.40 -14.04 9.76
N GLY A 319 20.30 -13.40 9.03
CA GLY A 319 21.12 -12.29 9.46
C GLY A 319 21.74 -11.56 8.27
N TYR A 320 22.38 -10.46 8.53
CA TYR A 320 23.17 -9.73 7.53
C TYR A 320 24.61 -9.59 7.99
N GLN A 321 25.51 -9.47 7.03
CA GLN A 321 26.87 -9.01 7.23
C GLN A 321 27.03 -7.61 6.64
N LEU A 322 27.58 -6.67 7.41
CA LEU A 322 27.88 -5.31 6.98
C LEU A 322 29.29 -4.97 7.43
N ASP A 323 30.18 -4.72 6.46
CA ASP A 323 31.58 -4.32 6.72
C ASP A 323 32.31 -5.29 7.70
N GLY A 324 32.05 -6.61 7.61
CA GLY A 324 32.60 -7.64 8.46
C GLY A 324 31.88 -7.89 9.80
N ALA A 325 30.90 -7.07 10.15
CA ALA A 325 30.09 -7.23 11.36
C ALA A 325 28.73 -7.89 11.06
N MET A 326 28.32 -8.79 11.96
CA MET A 326 26.97 -9.38 11.93
C MET A 326 25.94 -8.37 12.46
N ILE A 327 24.84 -8.16 11.71
CA ILE A 327 23.70 -7.33 12.14
C ILE A 327 22.38 -8.08 11.94
N ASP A 328 21.37 -7.75 12.74
CA ASP A 328 20.03 -8.39 12.74
C ASP A 328 18.91 -7.41 12.34
N TYR A 329 19.26 -6.34 11.65
CA TYR A 329 18.33 -5.32 11.14
C TYR A 329 18.83 -4.77 9.80
N LEU A 330 17.95 -4.19 8.99
CA LEU A 330 18.33 -3.44 7.80
C LEU A 330 18.65 -1.99 8.21
N PRO A 331 19.88 -1.50 7.95
CA PRO A 331 20.26 -0.12 8.26
C PRO A 331 19.39 0.90 7.50
N ALA A 332 19.18 2.08 8.09
CA ALA A 332 18.45 3.16 7.42
C ALA A 332 19.28 3.85 6.32
N SER A 333 20.60 3.86 6.44
CA SER A 333 21.50 4.46 5.44
C SER A 333 21.50 3.71 4.13
N GLN A 334 21.15 4.39 3.03
CA GLN A 334 21.17 3.82 1.68
C GLN A 334 22.57 3.25 1.31
N ALA A 335 23.63 3.94 1.69
CA ALA A 335 24.99 3.49 1.45
C ALA A 335 25.34 2.21 2.22
N GLN A 336 24.79 2.03 3.42
CA GLN A 336 24.93 0.79 4.18
C GLN A 336 24.05 -0.32 3.60
N GLN A 337 22.80 -0.02 3.23
CA GLN A 337 21.90 -0.98 2.60
C GLN A 337 22.49 -1.59 1.32
N ALA A 338 23.24 -0.80 0.55
CA ALA A 338 23.92 -1.27 -0.67
C ALA A 338 25.07 -2.24 -0.41
N ARG A 339 25.61 -2.29 0.82
CA ARG A 339 26.72 -3.18 1.23
C ARG A 339 26.30 -4.34 2.11
N VAL A 340 25.01 -4.41 2.43
CA VAL A 340 24.48 -5.53 3.23
C VAL A 340 24.54 -6.82 2.43
N GLU A 341 25.16 -7.84 3.01
CA GLU A 341 25.23 -9.19 2.46
C GLU A 341 24.35 -10.14 3.30
N PRO A 342 23.41 -10.88 2.66
CA PRO A 342 22.52 -11.78 3.38
C PRO A 342 23.25 -13.05 3.83
N ILE A 343 22.99 -13.48 5.07
CA ILE A 343 23.46 -14.74 5.63
C ILE A 343 22.30 -15.73 5.60
N TYR A 344 22.52 -16.85 4.93
CA TYR A 344 21.48 -17.82 4.69
C TYR A 344 21.61 -19.07 5.56
N GLU A 345 20.47 -19.58 6.00
CA GLU A 345 20.26 -20.95 6.41
C GLU A 345 19.64 -21.71 5.23
N THR A 346 20.22 -22.83 4.84
CA THR A 346 19.70 -23.72 3.80
C THR A 346 18.84 -24.79 4.43
N ILE A 347 17.66 -25.01 3.88
CA ILE A 347 16.68 -26.01 4.31
C ILE A 347 16.39 -26.93 3.12
N GLU A 348 16.28 -28.24 3.37
CA GLU A 348 15.80 -29.19 2.39
C GLU A 348 14.40 -28.78 1.89
N GLY A 349 14.24 -28.76 0.58
CA GLY A 349 12.97 -28.48 -0.08
C GLY A 349 12.03 -29.68 -0.10
N TRP A 350 11.01 -29.60 -0.94
CA TRP A 350 10.01 -30.68 -1.10
C TRP A 350 9.55 -30.81 -2.54
N SER A 351 9.22 -32.02 -2.97
CA SER A 351 8.71 -32.28 -4.32
C SER A 351 7.18 -32.37 -4.39
N ALA A 352 6.51 -32.67 -3.28
CA ALA A 352 5.06 -32.81 -3.24
C ALA A 352 4.36 -31.47 -3.34
N ALA A 353 3.21 -31.46 -4.01
CA ALA A 353 2.40 -30.22 -4.14
C ALA A 353 1.79 -29.79 -2.79
N THR A 354 1.93 -28.53 -2.46
CA THR A 354 1.29 -27.92 -1.28
C THR A 354 0.00 -27.18 -1.64
N SER A 355 -0.26 -27.00 -2.93
CA SER A 355 -1.49 -26.41 -3.45
C SER A 355 -2.70 -27.23 -3.02
N GLY A 356 -3.71 -26.55 -2.43
CA GLY A 356 -4.93 -27.21 -1.97
C GLY A 356 -4.87 -27.82 -0.58
N ALA A 357 -3.72 -27.81 0.13
CA ALA A 357 -3.63 -28.23 1.53
C ALA A 357 -4.65 -27.46 2.40
N ARG A 358 -5.36 -28.19 3.27
CA ARG A 358 -6.38 -27.61 4.17
C ARG A 358 -6.01 -27.73 5.64
N SER A 359 -5.00 -28.55 5.93
CA SER A 359 -4.49 -28.78 7.28
C SER A 359 -2.99 -29.02 7.26
N TRP A 360 -2.35 -28.96 8.43
CA TRP A 360 -0.94 -29.33 8.57
C TRP A 360 -0.61 -30.74 8.10
N LYS A 361 -1.56 -31.67 8.17
CA LYS A 361 -1.37 -33.05 7.77
C LYS A 361 -1.26 -33.23 6.25
N ASP A 362 -1.77 -32.26 5.49
CA ASP A 362 -1.74 -32.27 4.03
C ASP A 362 -0.42 -31.74 3.48
N LEU A 363 0.42 -31.15 4.33
CA LEU A 363 1.71 -30.59 3.95
C LEU A 363 2.83 -31.61 4.09
N PRO A 364 3.81 -31.67 3.17
CA PRO A 364 5.03 -32.47 3.34
C PRO A 364 5.82 -31.99 4.57
N ALA A 365 6.53 -32.88 5.19
CA ALA A 365 7.28 -32.65 6.44
C ALA A 365 8.29 -31.51 6.31
N GLN A 366 8.95 -31.37 5.14
CA GLN A 366 9.91 -30.32 4.85
C GLN A 366 9.20 -28.95 4.75
N ALA A 367 8.01 -28.88 4.13
CA ALA A 367 7.22 -27.65 4.09
C ALA A 367 6.79 -27.21 5.49
N ILE A 368 6.38 -28.14 6.35
CA ILE A 368 6.07 -27.86 7.76
C ILE A 368 7.32 -27.35 8.48
N LYS A 369 8.48 -27.96 8.27
CA LYS A 369 9.76 -27.54 8.86
C LYS A 369 10.12 -26.12 8.40
N TYR A 370 9.96 -25.83 7.11
CA TYR A 370 10.18 -24.52 6.52
C TYR A 370 9.29 -23.45 7.20
N VAL A 371 7.96 -23.66 7.20
CA VAL A 371 7.01 -22.71 7.81
C VAL A 371 7.29 -22.47 9.29
N ARG A 372 7.60 -23.53 10.05
CA ARG A 372 7.95 -23.39 11.47
C ARG A 372 9.26 -22.61 11.66
N ARG A 373 10.21 -22.77 10.73
CA ARG A 373 11.48 -22.06 10.78
C ARG A 373 11.34 -20.59 10.45
N GLU A 374 10.54 -20.24 9.42
CA GLU A 374 10.21 -18.85 9.08
C GLU A 374 9.54 -18.13 10.25
N ILE A 375 8.46 -18.71 10.78
CA ILE A 375 7.70 -18.13 11.90
C ILE A 375 8.58 -18.02 13.13
N GLY A 376 9.34 -19.06 13.49
CA GLY A 376 10.24 -19.06 14.64
C GLY A 376 11.33 -18.00 14.52
N ARG A 377 11.84 -17.72 13.31
CA ARG A 377 12.84 -16.66 13.06
C ARG A 377 12.24 -15.27 12.99
N ALA A 378 10.96 -15.14 12.65
CA ALA A 378 10.27 -13.86 12.56
C ALA A 378 9.72 -13.34 13.91
N HIS A 379 9.44 -14.25 14.86
CA HIS A 379 8.82 -13.94 16.16
C HIS A 379 9.79 -13.88 17.36
N VAL A 380 11.05 -14.16 17.18
CA VAL A 380 12.04 -14.15 18.29
C VAL A 380 12.56 -12.74 18.59
#